data_45ef6f8a4702ac9c3f01b89870eabf4d
#
_entry.id   45ef6f8a4702ac9c3f01b89870eabf4d
#
_cell.length_a   1.000
_cell.length_b   1.000
_cell.length_c   1.000
_cell.angle_alpha   90.00
_cell.angle_beta   90.00
_cell.angle_gamma   90.00
#
_symmetry.space_group_name_H-M   'P 1'
#
loop_
_entity.id
_entity.type
_entity.pdbx_description
1 polymer ?
#
loop_
_entity_poly.entity_id
_entity_poly.type
_entity_poly.pdbx_seq_one_letter_code
_entity_poly.pdbx_strand_id
1 'polypeptide(L)'
;MEVFLSLILGYAMGCMNSAAWVGKRNHINLKEAGTGNLGATNTTMVLGRKAGAFVLIFDVAKSFIAARLARWLFPQLAVSGMLASIGVILGHCFPITMHFSGGKGLAAFGGMMLAYNPVVFVIVVLSGIGIMVLLDIGVAAPLLGTVMFPVLAYLFSHDIPTTVCAVIASIIILCTHLDNVHKTREHSDMKVKNYFRDVLFQRKKNK
;
A
#
# COMPACT_ATOMS: atom_id res chain seq x y z
N MET A 1 -16.86 -13.58 16.63
CA MET A 1 -15.50 -13.90 17.05
C MET A 1 -14.55 -13.86 15.84
N GLU A 2 -14.80 -14.60 14.76
CA GLU A 2 -13.94 -14.72 13.57
C GLU A 2 -13.64 -13.39 12.86
N VAL A 3 -14.61 -12.46 12.78
CA VAL A 3 -14.38 -11.11 12.24
C VAL A 3 -13.26 -10.39 12.98
N PHE A 4 -13.31 -10.41 14.31
CA PHE A 4 -12.34 -9.76 15.17
C PHE A 4 -10.97 -10.43 15.08
N LEU A 5 -10.94 -11.77 15.08
CA LEU A 5 -9.69 -12.54 14.94
C LEU A 5 -9.02 -12.30 13.57
N SER A 6 -9.79 -12.21 12.48
CA SER A 6 -9.27 -11.87 11.14
C SER A 6 -8.61 -10.49 11.14
N LEU A 7 -9.27 -9.48 11.72
CA LEU A 7 -8.70 -8.12 11.83
C LEU A 7 -7.42 -8.10 12.67
N ILE A 8 -7.38 -8.79 13.84
CA ILE A 8 -6.20 -8.85 14.71
C ILE A 8 -5.04 -9.56 14.00
N LEU A 9 -5.29 -10.70 13.35
CA LEU A 9 -4.30 -11.42 12.57
C LEU A 9 -3.66 -10.48 11.52
N GLY A 10 -4.51 -9.80 10.78
CA GLY A 10 -4.06 -8.83 9.78
C GLY A 10 -3.28 -7.68 10.40
N TYR A 11 -3.78 -7.08 11.46
CA TYR A 11 -3.13 -5.96 12.13
C TYR A 11 -1.73 -6.32 12.64
N ALA A 12 -1.58 -7.49 13.27
CA ALA A 12 -0.29 -7.98 13.73
C ALA A 12 0.72 -8.14 12.59
N MET A 13 0.30 -8.74 11.47
CA MET A 13 1.13 -8.83 10.26
C MET A 13 1.40 -7.45 9.64
N GLY A 14 0.43 -6.54 9.69
CA GLY A 14 0.55 -5.17 9.21
C GLY A 14 1.63 -4.37 9.94
N CYS A 15 1.76 -4.56 11.27
CA CYS A 15 2.77 -3.91 12.11
C CYS A 15 4.22 -4.25 11.72
N MET A 16 4.44 -5.29 10.92
CA MET A 16 5.75 -5.61 10.36
C MET A 16 6.11 -4.57 9.27
N ASN A 17 6.97 -3.61 9.60
CA ASN A 17 7.36 -2.54 8.68
C ASN A 17 8.73 -2.82 8.05
N SER A 18 8.72 -3.28 6.81
CA SER A 18 9.91 -3.63 6.04
C SER A 18 10.81 -2.43 5.74
N ALA A 19 10.24 -1.24 5.54
CA ALA A 19 11.01 -0.02 5.30
C ALA A 19 11.83 0.37 6.54
N ALA A 20 11.21 0.28 7.73
CA ALA A 20 11.94 0.53 8.98
C ALA A 20 13.09 -0.46 9.20
N TRP A 21 12.87 -1.76 8.89
CA TRP A 21 13.94 -2.76 8.99
C TRP A 21 15.09 -2.50 8.03
N VAL A 22 14.78 -2.18 6.77
CA VAL A 22 15.80 -1.85 5.77
C VAL A 22 16.54 -0.57 6.14
N GLY A 23 15.83 0.45 6.63
CA GLY A 23 16.42 1.69 7.11
C GLY A 23 17.39 1.43 8.28
N LYS A 24 16.94 0.69 9.30
CA LYS A 24 17.78 0.31 10.46
C LYS A 24 19.04 -0.46 10.04
N ARG A 25 18.91 -1.41 9.09
CA ARG A 25 20.05 -2.18 8.57
C ARG A 25 21.08 -1.31 7.84
N ASN A 26 20.65 -0.19 7.26
CA ASN A 26 21.51 0.77 6.56
C ASN A 26 21.88 1.98 7.43
N HIS A 27 21.59 1.96 8.74
CA HIS A 27 21.85 3.05 9.69
C HIS A 27 21.19 4.39 9.27
N ILE A 28 20.02 4.32 8.62
CA ILE A 28 19.27 5.49 8.14
C ILE A 28 17.86 5.48 8.75
N ASN A 29 17.44 6.61 9.34
CA ASN A 29 16.06 6.81 9.74
C ASN A 29 15.23 7.32 8.56
N LEU A 30 14.45 6.43 7.93
CA LEU A 30 13.62 6.77 6.78
C LEU A 30 12.46 7.73 7.11
N LYS A 31 12.11 7.93 8.40
CA LYS A 31 11.17 8.97 8.82
C LYS A 31 11.74 10.39 8.72
N GLU A 32 13.06 10.51 8.80
CA GLU A 32 13.78 11.79 8.76
C GLU A 32 14.45 12.01 7.40
N ALA A 33 14.39 11.03 6.49
CA ALA A 33 15.03 11.07 5.19
C ALA A 33 14.02 11.05 4.04
N GLY A 34 14.33 11.76 2.95
CA GLY A 34 13.50 11.84 1.74
C GLY A 34 12.13 12.44 2.03
N THR A 35 11.05 11.69 1.74
CA THR A 35 9.66 12.13 2.01
C THR A 35 9.19 11.89 3.44
N GLY A 36 9.98 11.21 4.25
CA GLY A 36 9.61 10.80 5.61
C GLY A 36 8.62 9.63 5.70
N ASN A 37 8.15 9.10 4.55
CA ASN A 37 7.18 8.00 4.52
C ASN A 37 7.88 6.63 4.62
N LEU A 38 7.34 5.73 5.44
CA LEU A 38 7.84 4.36 5.60
C LEU A 38 7.23 3.41 4.55
N GLY A 39 7.55 3.63 3.29
CA GLY A 39 7.08 2.83 2.16
C GLY A 39 8.10 2.73 1.03
N ALA A 40 7.76 1.93 0.01
CA ALA A 40 8.64 1.58 -1.10
C ALA A 40 9.21 2.80 -1.85
N THR A 41 8.39 3.82 -2.11
CA THR A 41 8.81 5.02 -2.85
C THR A 41 9.92 5.76 -2.12
N ASN A 42 9.73 6.09 -0.84
CA ASN A 42 10.75 6.76 -0.04
C ASN A 42 12.01 5.89 0.11
N THR A 43 11.83 4.59 0.34
CA THR A 43 12.96 3.66 0.41
C THR A 43 13.75 3.63 -0.90
N THR A 44 13.07 3.69 -2.06
CA THR A 44 13.73 3.78 -3.37
C THR A 44 14.54 5.06 -3.51
N MET A 45 13.99 6.19 -3.08
CA MET A 45 14.66 7.49 -3.16
C MET A 45 15.92 7.55 -2.29
N VAL A 46 15.85 7.01 -1.08
CA VAL A 46 16.92 7.13 -0.08
C VAL A 46 17.96 6.00 -0.20
N LEU A 47 17.52 4.76 -0.40
CA LEU A 47 18.36 3.55 -0.36
C LEU A 47 18.49 2.83 -1.70
N GLY A 48 17.82 3.37 -2.75
CA GLY A 48 17.89 2.84 -4.10
C GLY A 48 16.87 1.74 -4.42
N ARG A 49 16.85 1.36 -5.71
CA ARG A 49 15.79 0.52 -6.31
C ARG A 49 15.66 -0.86 -5.67
N LYS A 50 16.79 -1.52 -5.32
CA LYS A 50 16.75 -2.87 -4.73
C LYS A 50 16.04 -2.86 -3.38
N ALA A 51 16.36 -1.89 -2.53
CA ALA A 51 15.72 -1.71 -1.22
C ALA A 51 14.23 -1.39 -1.36
N GLY A 52 13.87 -0.47 -2.26
CA GLY A 52 12.48 -0.11 -2.53
C GLY A 52 11.66 -1.27 -3.10
N ALA A 53 12.22 -2.05 -4.03
CA ALA A 53 11.57 -3.23 -4.58
C ALA A 53 11.32 -4.30 -3.50
N PHE A 54 12.28 -4.53 -2.60
CA PHE A 54 12.09 -5.43 -1.47
C PHE A 54 10.93 -4.98 -0.58
N VAL A 55 10.87 -3.68 -0.24
CA VAL A 55 9.78 -3.13 0.58
C VAL A 55 8.43 -3.28 -0.13
N LEU A 56 8.36 -2.99 -1.43
CA LEU A 56 7.14 -3.15 -2.22
C LEU A 56 6.63 -4.60 -2.20
N ILE A 57 7.52 -5.54 -2.54
CA ILE A 57 7.19 -6.97 -2.60
C ILE A 57 6.77 -7.47 -1.22
N PHE A 58 7.49 -7.10 -0.16
CA PHE A 58 7.16 -7.50 1.21
C PHE A 58 5.79 -6.99 1.64
N ASP A 59 5.47 -5.71 1.39
CA ASP A 59 4.20 -5.11 1.80
C ASP A 59 3.00 -5.68 1.02
N VAL A 60 3.16 -6.00 -0.27
CA VAL A 60 2.16 -6.75 -1.05
C VAL A 60 1.99 -8.16 -0.49
N ALA A 61 3.11 -8.87 -0.30
CA ALA A 61 3.12 -10.26 0.14
C ALA A 61 2.49 -10.44 1.54
N LYS A 62 2.81 -9.56 2.52
CA LYS A 62 2.24 -9.69 3.87
C LYS A 62 0.71 -9.58 3.87
N SER A 63 0.13 -8.70 3.02
CA SER A 63 -1.32 -8.56 2.91
C SER A 63 -1.94 -9.76 2.20
N PHE A 64 -1.33 -10.22 1.11
CA PHE A 64 -1.76 -11.43 0.41
C PHE A 64 -1.74 -12.65 1.34
N ILE A 65 -0.64 -12.86 2.06
CA ILE A 65 -0.47 -14.00 2.99
C ILE A 65 -1.50 -13.93 4.13
N ALA A 66 -1.69 -12.75 4.73
CA ALA A 66 -2.68 -12.57 5.79
C ALA A 66 -4.10 -12.92 5.32
N ALA A 67 -4.47 -12.47 4.11
CA ALA A 67 -5.76 -12.79 3.51
C ALA A 67 -5.95 -14.29 3.27
N ARG A 68 -4.94 -14.97 2.72
CA ARG A 68 -4.99 -16.41 2.46
C ARG A 68 -5.03 -17.21 3.76
N LEU A 69 -4.25 -16.79 4.77
CA LEU A 69 -4.22 -17.42 6.07
C LEU A 69 -5.57 -17.27 6.80
N ALA A 70 -6.17 -16.08 6.79
CA ALA A 70 -7.48 -15.86 7.39
C ALA A 70 -8.57 -16.70 6.74
N ARG A 71 -8.57 -16.81 5.41
CA ARG A 71 -9.51 -17.70 4.69
C ARG A 71 -9.34 -19.17 5.05
N TRP A 72 -8.13 -19.61 5.31
CA TRP A 72 -7.84 -20.97 5.73
C TRP A 72 -8.27 -21.21 7.17
N LEU A 73 -8.03 -20.26 8.10
CA LEU A 73 -8.39 -20.37 9.52
C LEU A 73 -9.90 -20.21 9.75
N PHE A 74 -10.56 -19.38 8.95
CA PHE A 74 -11.97 -19.02 9.12
C PHE A 74 -12.75 -19.25 7.81
N PRO A 75 -12.86 -20.49 7.33
CA PRO A 75 -13.46 -20.80 6.03
C PRO A 75 -14.97 -20.49 5.96
N GLN A 76 -15.65 -20.46 7.11
CA GLN A 76 -17.09 -20.15 7.21
C GLN A 76 -17.38 -18.66 7.05
N LEU A 77 -16.39 -17.80 7.28
CA LEU A 77 -16.52 -16.36 7.11
C LEU A 77 -16.00 -15.96 5.71
N ALA A 78 -16.90 -15.80 4.75
CA ALA A 78 -16.56 -15.53 3.35
C ALA A 78 -15.61 -14.32 3.16
N VAL A 79 -15.75 -13.28 3.99
CA VAL A 79 -14.95 -12.05 3.94
C VAL A 79 -13.71 -12.06 4.84
N SER A 80 -13.36 -13.21 5.47
CA SER A 80 -12.22 -13.30 6.41
C SER A 80 -10.92 -12.77 5.83
N GLY A 81 -10.62 -13.09 4.56
CA GLY A 81 -9.44 -12.59 3.86
C GLY A 81 -9.45 -11.08 3.64
N MET A 82 -10.61 -10.51 3.29
CA MET A 82 -10.78 -9.06 3.14
C MET A 82 -10.59 -8.32 4.47
N LEU A 83 -11.17 -8.85 5.56
CA LEU A 83 -11.02 -8.32 6.92
C LEU A 83 -9.56 -8.37 7.39
N ALA A 84 -8.86 -9.49 7.15
CA ALA A 84 -7.45 -9.59 7.48
C ALA A 84 -6.61 -8.56 6.69
N SER A 85 -6.90 -8.35 5.41
CA SER A 85 -6.22 -7.32 4.60
C SER A 85 -6.49 -5.90 5.11
N ILE A 86 -7.71 -5.59 5.56
CA ILE A 86 -8.03 -4.32 6.25
C ILE A 86 -7.16 -4.19 7.52
N GLY A 87 -7.07 -5.25 8.32
CA GLY A 87 -6.16 -5.31 9.46
C GLY A 87 -4.71 -5.01 9.07
N VAL A 88 -4.20 -5.62 7.98
CA VAL A 88 -2.83 -5.34 7.48
C VAL A 88 -2.66 -3.88 7.10
N ILE A 89 -3.62 -3.28 6.40
CA ILE A 89 -3.56 -1.86 6.00
C ILE A 89 -3.50 -0.98 7.25
N LEU A 90 -4.37 -1.22 8.24
CA LEU A 90 -4.37 -0.49 9.51
C LEU A 90 -3.06 -0.66 10.27
N GLY A 91 -2.54 -1.89 10.41
CA GLY A 91 -1.27 -2.17 11.08
C GLY A 91 -0.07 -1.57 10.35
N HIS A 92 -0.11 -1.48 9.01
CA HIS A 92 0.93 -0.83 8.22
C HIS A 92 0.90 0.71 8.36
N CYS A 93 -0.28 1.32 8.38
CA CYS A 93 -0.43 2.77 8.49
C CYS A 93 -0.26 3.25 9.93
N PHE A 94 -0.78 2.50 10.89
CA PHE A 94 -0.85 2.85 12.31
C PHE A 94 -0.29 1.74 13.21
N PRO A 95 0.99 1.33 13.03
CA PRO A 95 1.58 0.24 13.79
C PRO A 95 1.81 0.64 15.25
N ILE A 96 1.28 -0.15 16.20
CA ILE A 96 1.49 0.07 17.64
C ILE A 96 2.98 0.02 17.99
N THR A 97 3.75 -0.80 17.28
CA THR A 97 5.20 -0.94 17.46
C THR A 97 6.01 0.31 17.11
N MET A 98 5.39 1.31 16.47
CA MET A 98 6.03 2.53 15.96
C MET A 98 5.25 3.79 16.35
N HIS A 99 4.57 3.77 17.49
CA HIS A 99 3.75 4.88 18.00
C HIS A 99 2.72 5.37 16.96
N PHE A 100 2.03 4.43 16.32
CA PHE A 100 1.01 4.65 15.30
C PHE A 100 1.44 5.50 14.10
N SER A 101 2.75 5.52 13.79
CA SER A 101 3.33 6.29 12.69
C SER A 101 4.04 5.37 11.70
N GLY A 102 3.30 4.85 10.73
CA GLY A 102 3.75 3.90 9.70
C GLY A 102 3.84 4.50 8.30
N GLY A 103 3.51 3.68 7.30
CA GLY A 103 3.43 4.05 5.89
C GLY A 103 2.00 4.47 5.47
N LYS A 104 1.76 4.54 4.14
CA LYS A 104 0.45 4.95 3.58
C LYS A 104 -0.43 3.77 3.12
N GLY A 105 0.06 2.54 3.20
CA GLY A 105 -0.72 1.33 2.98
C GLY A 105 -0.96 0.93 1.53
N LEU A 106 -0.50 1.68 0.52
CA LEU A 106 -0.82 1.42 -0.89
C LEU A 106 -0.38 0.04 -1.37
N ALA A 107 0.82 -0.42 -1.01
CA ALA A 107 1.32 -1.75 -1.38
C ALA A 107 0.53 -2.86 -0.68
N ALA A 108 0.15 -2.68 0.59
CA ALA A 108 -0.71 -3.60 1.32
C ALA A 108 -2.12 -3.66 0.70
N PHE A 109 -2.65 -2.53 0.24
CA PHE A 109 -3.91 -2.45 -0.52
C PHE A 109 -3.81 -3.22 -1.84
N GLY A 110 -2.69 -3.12 -2.55
CA GLY A 110 -2.39 -3.96 -3.71
C GLY A 110 -2.40 -5.46 -3.38
N GLY A 111 -1.83 -5.84 -2.24
CA GLY A 111 -1.85 -7.23 -1.75
C GLY A 111 -3.25 -7.75 -1.43
N MET A 112 -4.14 -6.88 -0.91
CA MET A 112 -5.56 -7.17 -0.73
C MET A 112 -6.26 -7.46 -2.06
N MET A 113 -6.05 -6.60 -3.06
CA MET A 113 -6.61 -6.80 -4.41
C MET A 113 -6.12 -8.10 -5.04
N LEU A 114 -4.82 -8.39 -4.94
CA LEU A 114 -4.22 -9.61 -5.46
C LEU A 114 -4.78 -10.87 -4.79
N ALA A 115 -5.01 -10.83 -3.47
CA ALA A 115 -5.61 -11.94 -2.73
C ALA A 115 -7.09 -12.13 -3.06
N TYR A 116 -7.81 -11.05 -3.32
CA TYR A 116 -9.20 -11.05 -3.75
C TYR A 116 -9.35 -11.64 -5.15
N ASN A 117 -8.74 -10.99 -6.15
CA ASN A 117 -8.78 -11.42 -7.54
C ASN A 117 -7.58 -10.86 -8.32
N PRO A 118 -6.69 -11.72 -8.87
CA PRO A 118 -5.52 -11.29 -9.63
C PRO A 118 -5.86 -10.43 -10.86
N VAL A 119 -7.00 -10.68 -11.52
CA VAL A 119 -7.42 -9.88 -12.68
C VAL A 119 -7.78 -8.46 -12.26
N VAL A 120 -8.53 -8.31 -11.18
CA VAL A 120 -8.86 -6.98 -10.59
C VAL A 120 -7.57 -6.25 -10.21
N PHE A 121 -6.63 -6.92 -9.56
CA PHE A 121 -5.31 -6.36 -9.23
C PHE A 121 -4.59 -5.81 -10.46
N VAL A 122 -4.50 -6.61 -11.53
CA VAL A 122 -3.81 -6.21 -12.78
C VAL A 122 -4.52 -5.01 -13.42
N ILE A 123 -5.85 -5.02 -13.53
CA ILE A 123 -6.63 -3.92 -14.09
C ILE A 123 -6.36 -2.62 -13.30
N VAL A 124 -6.48 -2.65 -11.98
CA VAL A 124 -6.29 -1.45 -11.14
C VAL A 124 -4.86 -0.94 -11.21
N VAL A 125 -3.86 -1.83 -11.16
CA VAL A 125 -2.44 -1.43 -11.20
C VAL A 125 -2.09 -0.83 -12.55
N LEU A 126 -2.47 -1.45 -13.66
CA LEU A 126 -2.17 -0.93 -15.00
C LEU A 126 -2.90 0.40 -15.27
N SER A 127 -4.16 0.52 -14.86
CA SER A 127 -4.92 1.78 -14.96
C SER A 127 -4.29 2.87 -14.09
N GLY A 128 -3.86 2.52 -12.86
CA GLY A 128 -3.18 3.44 -11.96
C GLY A 128 -1.84 3.93 -12.51
N ILE A 129 -1.03 3.05 -13.09
CA ILE A 129 0.23 3.43 -13.76
C ILE A 129 -0.09 4.31 -14.98
N GLY A 130 -1.09 3.94 -15.78
CA GLY A 130 -1.50 4.72 -16.95
C GLY A 130 -1.89 6.17 -16.60
N ILE A 131 -2.79 6.35 -15.62
CA ILE A 131 -3.23 7.71 -15.21
C ILE A 131 -2.08 8.50 -14.59
N MET A 132 -1.23 7.86 -13.79
CA MET A 132 -0.06 8.49 -13.18
C MET A 132 0.92 9.03 -14.23
N VAL A 133 1.15 8.27 -15.31
CA VAL A 133 2.04 8.68 -16.41
C VAL A 133 1.39 9.77 -17.26
N LEU A 134 0.09 9.63 -17.56
CA LEU A 134 -0.66 10.62 -18.39
C LEU A 134 -0.74 11.99 -17.72
N LEU A 135 -1.06 12.02 -16.43
CA LEU A 135 -1.20 13.28 -15.69
C LEU A 135 0.13 13.80 -15.11
N ASP A 136 1.19 12.99 -15.11
CA ASP A 136 2.48 13.28 -14.43
C ASP A 136 2.30 13.57 -12.92
N ILE A 137 1.33 12.90 -12.27
CA ILE A 137 0.94 13.09 -10.87
C ILE A 137 0.98 11.76 -10.13
N GLY A 138 1.89 11.62 -9.16
CA GLY A 138 2.10 10.37 -8.42
C GLY A 138 0.89 9.92 -7.58
N VAL A 139 0.11 10.86 -7.03
CA VAL A 139 -1.08 10.55 -6.23
C VAL A 139 -2.30 10.11 -7.06
N ALA A 140 -2.26 10.27 -8.39
CA ALA A 140 -3.37 9.86 -9.25
C ALA A 140 -3.63 8.34 -9.20
N ALA A 141 -2.57 7.52 -9.11
CA ALA A 141 -2.69 6.06 -9.04
C ALA A 141 -3.45 5.58 -7.78
N PRO A 142 -3.08 5.97 -6.54
CA PRO A 142 -3.85 5.57 -5.36
C PRO A 142 -5.29 6.09 -5.39
N LEU A 143 -5.54 7.34 -5.84
CA LEU A 143 -6.89 7.88 -5.93
C LEU A 143 -7.77 7.08 -6.90
N LEU A 144 -7.26 6.77 -8.10
CA LEU A 144 -7.99 5.92 -9.04
C LEU A 144 -8.27 4.53 -8.45
N GLY A 145 -7.28 3.93 -7.78
CA GLY A 145 -7.41 2.62 -7.14
C GLY A 145 -8.50 2.57 -6.08
N THR A 146 -8.66 3.65 -5.28
CA THR A 146 -9.70 3.72 -4.25
C THR A 146 -11.13 3.79 -4.81
N VAL A 147 -11.29 4.27 -6.05
CA VAL A 147 -12.58 4.28 -6.75
C VAL A 147 -12.81 2.96 -7.50
N MET A 148 -11.80 2.50 -8.25
CA MET A 148 -11.95 1.32 -9.11
C MET A 148 -12.12 0.03 -8.31
N PHE A 149 -11.42 -0.12 -7.20
CA PHE A 149 -11.46 -1.41 -6.48
C PHE A 149 -12.84 -1.78 -5.94
N PRO A 150 -13.58 -0.91 -5.22
CA PRO A 150 -14.95 -1.23 -4.79
C PRO A 150 -15.90 -1.54 -5.95
N VAL A 151 -15.80 -0.78 -7.05
CA VAL A 151 -16.63 -1.00 -8.24
C VAL A 151 -16.33 -2.37 -8.85
N LEU A 152 -15.06 -2.70 -9.08
CA LEU A 152 -14.68 -3.99 -9.63
C LEU A 152 -14.97 -5.13 -8.64
N ALA A 153 -14.81 -4.91 -7.33
CA ALA A 153 -15.17 -5.91 -6.33
C ALA A 153 -16.65 -6.28 -6.42
N TYR A 154 -17.53 -5.29 -6.56
CA TYR A 154 -18.96 -5.55 -6.77
C TYR A 154 -19.25 -6.26 -8.10
N LEU A 155 -18.68 -5.78 -9.21
CA LEU A 155 -18.90 -6.36 -10.54
C LEU A 155 -18.41 -7.80 -10.67
N PHE A 156 -17.36 -8.18 -9.94
CA PHE A 156 -16.78 -9.53 -10.00
C PHE A 156 -17.39 -10.51 -8.97
N SER A 157 -17.88 -10.03 -7.85
CA SER A 157 -18.43 -10.91 -6.79
C SER A 157 -19.95 -10.88 -6.69
N HIS A 158 -20.59 -9.77 -7.05
CA HIS A 158 -21.99 -9.45 -6.75
C HIS A 158 -22.32 -9.62 -5.26
N ASP A 159 -21.32 -9.48 -4.38
CA ASP A 159 -21.39 -9.72 -2.95
C ASP A 159 -21.23 -8.42 -2.17
N ILE A 160 -22.26 -8.04 -1.41
CA ILE A 160 -22.27 -6.78 -0.66
C ILE A 160 -21.22 -6.76 0.46
N PRO A 161 -21.05 -7.80 1.30
CA PRO A 161 -20.02 -7.82 2.34
C PRO A 161 -18.60 -7.60 1.79
N THR A 162 -18.24 -8.24 0.67
CA THR A 162 -16.95 -8.06 0.00
C THR A 162 -16.79 -6.61 -0.49
N THR A 163 -17.84 -6.05 -1.10
CA THR A 163 -17.83 -4.66 -1.58
C THR A 163 -17.66 -3.67 -0.43
N VAL A 164 -18.35 -3.88 0.70
CA VAL A 164 -18.22 -3.05 1.91
C VAL A 164 -16.77 -3.08 2.42
N CYS A 165 -16.15 -4.26 2.47
CA CYS A 165 -14.74 -4.37 2.85
C CYS A 165 -13.81 -3.58 1.89
N ALA A 166 -14.06 -3.64 0.57
CA ALA A 166 -13.31 -2.88 -0.42
C ALA A 166 -13.49 -1.35 -0.24
N VAL A 167 -14.72 -0.89 0.06
CA VAL A 167 -15.01 0.52 0.37
C VAL A 167 -14.26 0.96 1.62
N ILE A 168 -14.30 0.19 2.73
CA ILE A 168 -13.60 0.52 3.97
C ILE A 168 -12.10 0.65 3.72
N ALA A 169 -11.49 -0.32 3.03
CA ALA A 169 -10.07 -0.26 2.69
C ALA A 169 -9.74 0.96 1.83
N SER A 170 -10.58 1.29 0.85
CA SER A 170 -10.43 2.45 -0.02
C SER A 170 -10.49 3.78 0.75
N ILE A 171 -11.41 3.90 1.72
CA ILE A 171 -11.50 5.08 2.59
C ILE A 171 -10.20 5.24 3.40
N ILE A 172 -9.67 4.17 3.99
CA ILE A 172 -8.42 4.23 4.75
C ILE A 172 -7.27 4.73 3.85
N ILE A 173 -7.15 4.18 2.64
CA ILE A 173 -6.10 4.60 1.68
C ILE A 173 -6.29 6.07 1.25
N LEU A 174 -7.52 6.48 0.98
CA LEU A 174 -7.83 7.88 0.64
C LEU A 174 -7.39 8.81 1.78
N CYS A 175 -7.77 8.53 3.03
CA CYS A 175 -7.40 9.33 4.20
C CYS A 175 -5.87 9.44 4.36
N THR A 176 -5.12 8.34 4.18
CA THR A 176 -3.65 8.36 4.31
C THR A 176 -2.94 9.08 3.16
N HIS A 177 -3.64 9.39 2.05
CA HIS A 177 -3.09 10.11 0.90
C HIS A 177 -3.53 11.57 0.82
N LEU A 178 -4.40 12.05 1.72
CA LEU A 178 -4.85 13.46 1.70
C LEU A 178 -3.70 14.46 1.76
N ASP A 179 -2.69 14.23 2.60
CA ASP A 179 -1.50 15.08 2.65
C ASP A 179 -0.76 15.15 1.31
N ASN A 180 -0.72 14.03 0.56
CA ASN A 180 -0.10 14.02 -0.76
C ASN A 180 -0.90 14.84 -1.77
N VAL A 181 -2.23 14.83 -1.65
CA VAL A 181 -3.12 15.65 -2.50
C VAL A 181 -2.85 17.13 -2.25
N HIS A 182 -2.78 17.57 -0.97
CA HIS A 182 -2.46 18.94 -0.61
C HIS A 182 -1.08 19.35 -1.12
N LYS A 183 -0.05 18.55 -0.87
CA LYS A 183 1.31 18.81 -1.36
C LYS A 183 1.40 18.89 -2.88
N THR A 184 0.68 18.05 -3.61
CA THR A 184 0.65 18.10 -5.08
C THR A 184 -0.01 19.38 -5.58
N ARG A 185 -1.01 19.89 -4.86
CA ARG A 185 -1.70 21.14 -5.22
C ARG A 185 -0.82 22.39 -4.97
N GLU A 186 0.00 22.37 -3.92
CA GLU A 186 0.84 23.49 -3.51
C GLU A 186 2.19 23.53 -4.23
N HIS A 187 2.77 22.37 -4.59
CA HIS A 187 4.11 22.26 -5.16
C HIS A 187 4.09 21.42 -6.44
N SER A 188 4.45 22.04 -7.56
CA SER A 188 4.62 21.35 -8.86
C SER A 188 5.75 20.30 -8.87
N ASP A 189 6.51 20.19 -7.78
CA ASP A 189 7.72 19.36 -7.68
C ASP A 189 7.45 17.86 -7.51
N MET A 190 6.21 17.46 -7.25
CA MET A 190 5.81 16.04 -7.15
C MET A 190 5.48 15.41 -8.50
N LYS A 191 6.05 15.91 -9.59
CA LYS A 191 5.92 15.32 -10.92
C LYS A 191 6.66 13.98 -10.98
N VAL A 192 6.00 13.00 -11.58
CA VAL A 192 6.53 11.64 -11.78
C VAL A 192 7.82 11.66 -12.60
N LYS A 193 7.91 12.55 -13.59
CA LYS A 193 9.12 12.75 -14.40
C LYS A 193 10.32 13.18 -13.56
N ASN A 194 10.12 14.07 -12.57
CA ASN A 194 11.18 14.49 -11.67
C ASN A 194 11.65 13.32 -10.80
N TYR A 195 10.72 12.53 -10.24
CA TYR A 195 11.04 11.33 -9.47
C TYR A 195 11.89 10.33 -10.29
N PHE A 196 11.47 10.01 -11.51
CA PHE A 196 12.23 9.10 -12.37
C PHE A 196 13.60 9.67 -12.75
N ARG A 197 13.69 10.97 -13.03
CA ARG A 197 14.96 11.66 -13.31
C ARG A 197 15.91 11.51 -12.12
N ASP A 198 15.46 11.83 -10.91
CA ASP A 198 16.31 11.79 -9.72
C ASP A 198 16.77 10.35 -9.39
N VAL A 199 15.90 9.36 -9.51
CA VAL A 199 16.23 7.94 -9.35
C VAL A 199 17.20 7.44 -10.43
N LEU A 200 17.13 7.98 -11.67
CA LEU A 200 18.03 7.62 -12.76
C LEU A 200 19.41 8.30 -12.65
N PHE A 201 19.44 9.55 -12.18
CA PHE A 201 20.68 10.36 -12.12
C PHE A 201 21.48 10.17 -10.83
N GLN A 202 20.90 9.69 -9.72
CA GLN A 202 21.68 9.27 -8.54
C GLN A 202 22.73 8.19 -8.86
N ARG A 203 22.55 7.44 -9.95
CA ARG A 203 23.54 6.48 -10.47
C ARG A 203 24.87 7.13 -10.88
N LYS A 204 24.92 8.44 -11.17
CA LYS A 204 26.14 9.16 -11.60
C LYS A 204 26.96 9.75 -10.45
N LYS A 205 26.38 9.88 -9.23
CA LYS A 205 27.11 10.45 -8.08
C LYS A 205 27.76 9.40 -7.17
N ASN A 206 27.41 8.11 -7.31
CA ASN A 206 27.94 7.00 -6.51
C ASN A 206 28.84 6.05 -7.33
N LYS A 207 29.40 6.50 -8.42
CA LYS A 207 30.55 5.96 -9.13
C LYS A 207 31.68 6.98 -9.10
#